data_320a87cd44713e113f7108dad46a5a46
#
_entry.id   320a87cd44713e113f7108dad46a5a46
#
_cell.length_a   1.000
_cell.length_b   1.000
_cell.length_c   1.000
_cell.angle_alpha   90.00
_cell.angle_beta   90.00
_cell.angle_gamma   90.00
#
_symmetry.space_group_name_H-M   'P 1'
#
loop_
_entity.id
_entity.type
_entity.pdbx_description
1 polymer ?
#
loop_
_entity_poly.entity_id
_entity_poly.type
_entity_poly.pdbx_seq_one_letter_code
_entity_poly.pdbx_strand_id
1 'polypeptide(L)'
;MPIAVLALGITQITAWGTSFYCLGVLAGPISQDTHWSRGFVFLGFTVALLVMGVVSSAVGRTIDRRGARVVMTLGSVLVAGGLFALAHVHSEPAYLAVWAFLGVGMRMCLYDAAFAALVQVAPSRGRTAISYLTLFGAFASSVFWVVGHALNQRVGWRQTLVLFAFMNLAVCLPLHWLGLSRREAPRGEATPTGGPAPSREDPPLEGRTRSRAIVLFALVMSLNGFVFGVVSVQLVPLLEAAGLATAAAVWVASLKGVAQFGGRVVEMLFGRKLRAITVARIAVGVLPPSLLLLMVGPASLSLVVAFTLLMGASQGVITIVRGAVPLALFGSKDYGAVLGAIATPVLIVNAASPSLFAWITDRWGWGTGRMSLLAGAALAWLAMEIMSHWYEARHREGVSASPAHATATPRRRDARPR
;
A
#
# COMPACT_ATOMS: atom_id res chain seq x y z
N MET A 1 -1.90 21.18 4.57
CA MET A 1 -1.82 20.01 3.68
C MET A 1 -0.57 19.97 2.78
N PRO A 2 -0.23 20.96 1.91
CA PRO A 2 0.91 20.81 0.98
C PRO A 2 2.24 20.49 1.67
N ILE A 3 2.55 21.15 2.78
CA ILE A 3 3.79 20.92 3.54
C ILE A 3 3.87 19.48 4.07
N ALA A 4 2.78 18.95 4.63
CA ALA A 4 2.77 17.58 5.15
C ALA A 4 2.90 16.54 4.03
N VAL A 5 2.25 16.76 2.87
CA VAL A 5 2.38 15.88 1.69
C VAL A 5 3.81 15.91 1.15
N LEU A 6 4.43 17.08 1.04
CA LEU A 6 5.82 17.21 0.57
C LEU A 6 6.80 16.56 1.56
N ALA A 7 6.67 16.87 2.86
CA ALA A 7 7.52 16.30 3.90
C ALA A 7 7.42 14.77 3.91
N LEU A 8 6.19 14.23 3.93
CA LEU A 8 5.97 12.80 3.85
C LEU A 8 6.39 12.22 2.50
N GLY A 9 6.21 12.93 1.39
CA GLY A 9 6.68 12.49 0.08
C GLY A 9 8.19 12.23 0.06
N ILE A 10 8.98 13.17 0.56
CA ILE A 10 10.43 13.04 0.68
C ILE A 10 10.79 11.88 1.62
N THR A 11 10.13 11.81 2.79
CA THR A 11 10.41 10.72 3.73
C THR A 11 10.00 9.35 3.20
N GLN A 12 8.93 9.24 2.41
CA GLN A 12 8.56 7.98 1.76
C GLN A 12 9.58 7.55 0.70
N ILE A 13 10.09 8.46 -0.14
CA ILE A 13 11.18 8.13 -1.08
C ILE A 13 12.38 7.59 -0.31
N THR A 14 12.80 8.29 0.75
CA THR A 14 13.97 7.92 1.55
C THR A 14 13.76 6.62 2.33
N ALA A 15 12.66 6.51 3.09
CA ALA A 15 12.42 5.34 3.94
C ALA A 15 12.21 4.06 3.14
N TRP A 16 11.41 4.08 2.05
CA TRP A 16 11.26 2.93 1.17
C TRP A 16 12.58 2.57 0.48
N GLY A 17 13.32 3.57 0.01
CA GLY A 17 14.58 3.36 -0.70
C GLY A 17 15.65 2.73 0.18
N THR A 18 15.84 3.27 1.38
CA THR A 18 16.91 2.86 2.29
C THR A 18 16.60 1.58 3.07
N SER A 19 15.32 1.21 3.25
CA SER A 19 14.94 0.02 4.03
C SER A 19 14.33 -1.08 3.16
N PHE A 20 13.25 -0.81 2.43
CA PHE A 20 12.51 -1.83 1.68
C PHE A 20 13.26 -2.25 0.40
N TYR A 21 13.77 -1.26 -0.36
CA TYR A 21 14.41 -1.50 -1.66
C TYR A 21 15.92 -1.70 -1.60
N CYS A 22 16.57 -1.53 -0.44
CA CYS A 22 18.02 -1.60 -0.30
C CYS A 22 18.60 -2.96 -0.74
N LEU A 23 17.93 -4.08 -0.42
CA LEU A 23 18.38 -5.41 -0.82
C LEU A 23 18.34 -5.64 -2.32
N GLY A 24 17.54 -4.88 -3.08
CA GLY A 24 17.56 -4.96 -4.54
C GLY A 24 18.95 -4.66 -5.15
N VAL A 25 19.77 -3.89 -4.44
CA VAL A 25 21.12 -3.51 -4.85
C VAL A 25 22.18 -4.17 -3.97
N LEU A 26 21.95 -4.28 -2.66
CA LEU A 26 22.98 -4.71 -1.71
C LEU A 26 23.02 -6.22 -1.46
N ALA A 27 22.00 -6.99 -1.86
CA ALA A 27 21.96 -8.43 -1.59
C ALA A 27 23.14 -9.21 -2.23
N GLY A 28 23.56 -8.84 -3.44
CA GLY A 28 24.74 -9.42 -4.09
C GLY A 28 26.02 -9.14 -3.32
N PRO A 29 26.37 -7.86 -3.08
CA PRO A 29 27.53 -7.47 -2.27
C PRO A 29 27.55 -8.10 -0.87
N ILE A 30 26.41 -8.14 -0.17
CA ILE A 30 26.29 -8.81 1.14
C ILE A 30 26.62 -10.31 1.00
N SER A 31 26.01 -11.00 0.05
CA SER A 31 26.24 -12.44 -0.17
C SER A 31 27.71 -12.76 -0.49
N GLN A 32 28.38 -11.89 -1.26
CA GLN A 32 29.79 -12.06 -1.59
C GLN A 32 30.72 -11.85 -0.42
N ASP A 33 30.47 -10.81 0.40
CA ASP A 33 31.33 -10.46 1.55
C ASP A 33 31.14 -11.43 2.73
N THR A 34 29.91 -11.88 2.96
CA THR A 34 29.57 -12.75 4.10
C THR A 34 29.63 -14.25 3.77
N HIS A 35 29.71 -14.61 2.48
CA HIS A 35 29.57 -15.99 1.97
C HIS A 35 28.19 -16.62 2.28
N TRP A 36 27.19 -15.83 2.66
CA TRP A 36 25.83 -16.32 2.84
C TRP A 36 25.12 -16.49 1.51
N SER A 37 24.25 -17.49 1.42
CA SER A 37 23.43 -17.67 0.20
C SER A 37 22.53 -16.45 -0.04
N ARG A 38 22.28 -16.12 -1.30
CA ARG A 38 21.32 -15.04 -1.63
C ARG A 38 19.93 -15.28 -1.03
N GLY A 39 19.50 -16.54 -0.99
CA GLY A 39 18.25 -16.92 -0.35
C GLY A 39 18.22 -16.55 1.14
N PHE A 40 19.31 -16.80 1.87
CA PHE A 40 19.44 -16.41 3.27
C PHE A 40 19.44 -14.87 3.44
N VAL A 41 20.12 -14.13 2.56
CA VAL A 41 20.11 -12.67 2.60
C VAL A 41 18.68 -12.12 2.44
N PHE A 42 17.88 -12.66 1.53
CA PHE A 42 16.47 -12.28 1.36
C PHE A 42 15.56 -12.79 2.49
N LEU A 43 15.93 -13.85 3.21
CA LEU A 43 15.19 -14.32 4.37
C LEU A 43 15.12 -13.24 5.47
N GLY A 44 16.18 -12.43 5.64
CA GLY A 44 16.13 -11.29 6.55
C GLY A 44 14.98 -10.34 6.23
N PHE A 45 14.80 -10.00 4.97
CA PHE A 45 13.68 -9.15 4.54
C PHE A 45 12.31 -9.83 4.77
N THR A 46 12.22 -11.14 4.53
CA THR A 46 11.00 -11.91 4.85
C THR A 46 10.67 -11.81 6.35
N VAL A 47 11.68 -11.95 7.22
CA VAL A 47 11.52 -11.78 8.68
C VAL A 47 11.02 -10.37 9.01
N ALA A 48 11.59 -9.32 8.38
CA ALA A 48 11.09 -7.96 8.57
C ALA A 48 9.61 -7.80 8.19
N LEU A 49 9.17 -8.36 7.05
CA LEU A 49 7.77 -8.31 6.63
C LEU A 49 6.83 -9.06 7.61
N LEU A 50 7.25 -10.21 8.12
CA LEU A 50 6.49 -10.95 9.13
C LEU A 50 6.35 -10.15 10.41
N VAL A 51 7.44 -9.55 10.91
CA VAL A 51 7.41 -8.69 12.10
C VAL A 51 6.55 -7.45 11.86
N MET A 52 6.68 -6.80 10.69
CA MET A 52 5.78 -5.71 10.28
C MET A 52 4.31 -6.13 10.40
N GLY A 53 3.97 -7.32 9.94
CA GLY A 53 2.61 -7.88 10.04
C GLY A 53 2.17 -8.02 11.49
N VAL A 54 2.97 -8.69 12.31
CA VAL A 54 2.66 -8.96 13.73
C VAL A 54 2.45 -7.68 14.53
N VAL A 55 3.34 -6.69 14.38
CA VAL A 55 3.26 -5.42 15.14
C VAL A 55 2.25 -4.43 14.56
N SER A 56 1.66 -4.71 13.39
CA SER A 56 0.87 -3.75 12.61
C SER A 56 -0.30 -3.17 13.39
N SER A 57 -1.09 -4.04 14.04
CA SER A 57 -2.24 -3.61 14.85
C SER A 57 -1.83 -2.79 16.08
N ALA A 58 -0.70 -3.13 16.72
CA ALA A 58 -0.18 -2.38 17.87
C ALA A 58 0.31 -1.00 17.46
N VAL A 59 1.07 -0.92 16.36
CA VAL A 59 1.56 0.37 15.81
C VAL A 59 0.39 1.25 15.38
N GLY A 60 -0.64 0.70 14.72
CA GLY A 60 -1.83 1.44 14.31
C GLY A 60 -2.56 2.08 15.50
N ARG A 61 -2.83 1.30 16.55
CA ARG A 61 -3.41 1.82 17.81
C ARG A 61 -2.52 2.88 18.48
N THR A 62 -1.21 2.72 18.42
CA THR A 62 -0.26 3.69 18.98
C THR A 62 -0.30 5.01 18.21
N ILE A 63 -0.43 4.95 16.88
CA ILE A 63 -0.62 6.14 16.03
C ILE A 63 -1.89 6.88 16.42
N ASP A 64 -3.00 6.17 16.63
CA ASP A 64 -4.27 6.80 17.01
C ASP A 64 -4.21 7.44 18.41
N ARG A 65 -3.51 6.80 19.37
CA ARG A 65 -3.41 7.29 20.75
C ARG A 65 -2.37 8.40 20.94
N ARG A 66 -1.16 8.24 20.36
CA ARG A 66 -0.03 9.15 20.59
C ARG A 66 0.20 10.13 19.45
N GLY A 67 -0.49 9.95 18.31
CA GLY A 67 -0.33 10.71 17.10
C GLY A 67 0.78 10.17 16.19
N ALA A 68 0.58 10.29 14.88
CA ALA A 68 1.51 9.81 13.86
C ALA A 68 2.88 10.50 13.94
N ARG A 69 2.92 11.79 14.31
CA ARG A 69 4.17 12.55 14.46
C ARG A 69 5.17 11.84 15.36
N VAL A 70 4.77 11.46 16.57
CA VAL A 70 5.65 10.80 17.55
C VAL A 70 6.07 9.42 17.05
N VAL A 71 5.11 8.64 16.56
CA VAL A 71 5.36 7.27 16.10
C VAL A 71 6.32 7.24 14.92
N MET A 72 6.10 8.10 13.89
CA MET A 72 6.96 8.14 12.71
C MET A 72 8.36 8.68 13.02
N THR A 73 8.46 9.68 13.92
CA THR A 73 9.77 10.16 14.38
C THR A 73 10.57 9.07 15.07
N LEU A 74 9.93 8.34 16.01
CA LEU A 74 10.57 7.19 16.66
C LEU A 74 10.92 6.10 15.64
N GLY A 75 10.04 5.84 14.67
CA GLY A 75 10.28 4.91 13.57
C GLY A 75 11.52 5.27 12.77
N SER A 76 11.77 6.56 12.49
CA SER A 76 12.99 7.00 11.80
C SER A 76 14.26 6.66 12.60
N VAL A 77 14.22 6.81 13.92
CA VAL A 77 15.34 6.42 14.81
C VAL A 77 15.55 4.90 14.78
N LEU A 78 14.45 4.11 14.84
CA LEU A 78 14.54 2.65 14.78
C LEU A 78 15.08 2.16 13.43
N VAL A 79 14.62 2.74 12.31
CA VAL A 79 15.15 2.39 10.98
C VAL A 79 16.63 2.75 10.88
N ALA A 80 17.02 3.93 11.33
CA ALA A 80 18.43 4.35 11.31
C ALA A 80 19.30 3.44 12.19
N GLY A 81 18.86 3.15 13.42
CA GLY A 81 19.56 2.24 14.32
C GLY A 81 19.66 0.81 13.75
N GLY A 82 18.60 0.32 13.12
CA GLY A 82 18.60 -0.98 12.46
C GLY A 82 19.53 -1.05 11.25
N LEU A 83 19.54 -0.02 10.39
CA LEU A 83 20.47 0.05 9.25
C LEU A 83 21.92 0.16 9.71
N PHE A 84 22.18 0.95 10.75
CA PHE A 84 23.50 1.04 11.36
C PHE A 84 23.93 -0.30 11.96
N ALA A 85 23.08 -0.98 12.71
CA ALA A 85 23.34 -2.30 13.23
C ALA A 85 23.59 -3.32 12.11
N LEU A 86 22.80 -3.28 11.02
CA LEU A 86 22.95 -4.16 9.86
C LEU A 86 24.32 -4.02 9.19
N ALA A 87 24.88 -2.81 9.19
CA ALA A 87 26.23 -2.56 8.67
C ALA A 87 27.34 -3.26 9.46
N HIS A 88 27.08 -3.60 10.74
CA HIS A 88 28.05 -4.21 11.68
C HIS A 88 27.76 -5.68 12.01
N VAL A 89 26.83 -6.31 11.29
CA VAL A 89 26.49 -7.71 11.50
C VAL A 89 27.58 -8.63 10.92
N HIS A 90 27.92 -9.69 11.69
CA HIS A 90 28.88 -10.71 11.30
C HIS A 90 28.36 -12.15 11.47
N SER A 91 27.15 -12.34 12.00
CA SER A 91 26.56 -13.66 12.20
C SER A 91 25.13 -13.75 11.68
N GLU A 92 24.72 -14.93 11.22
CA GLU A 92 23.38 -15.20 10.70
C GLU A 92 22.27 -14.89 11.71
N PRO A 93 22.33 -15.30 12.99
CA PRO A 93 21.28 -14.97 13.95
C PRO A 93 21.15 -13.46 14.21
N ALA A 94 22.28 -12.73 14.30
CA ALA A 94 22.27 -11.29 14.47
C ALA A 94 21.67 -10.59 13.23
N TYR A 95 21.95 -11.08 12.03
CA TYR A 95 21.37 -10.57 10.78
C TYR A 95 19.85 -10.66 10.81
N LEU A 96 19.29 -11.81 11.15
CA LEU A 96 17.83 -12.01 11.24
C LEU A 96 17.21 -11.15 12.36
N ALA A 97 17.86 -11.05 13.51
CA ALA A 97 17.41 -10.22 14.62
C ALA A 97 17.37 -8.72 14.26
N VAL A 98 18.36 -8.22 13.53
CA VAL A 98 18.39 -6.84 13.05
C VAL A 98 17.30 -6.59 12.01
N TRP A 99 17.02 -7.53 11.11
CA TRP A 99 15.90 -7.41 10.19
C TRP A 99 14.55 -7.44 10.89
N ALA A 100 14.39 -8.25 11.94
CA ALA A 100 13.21 -8.22 12.80
C ALA A 100 13.02 -6.83 13.45
N PHE A 101 14.09 -6.25 13.97
CA PHE A 101 14.08 -4.89 14.53
C PHE A 101 13.74 -3.84 13.47
N LEU A 102 14.35 -3.92 12.28
CA LEU A 102 14.02 -3.06 11.13
C LEU A 102 12.54 -3.16 10.75
N GLY A 103 11.94 -4.35 10.80
CA GLY A 103 10.52 -4.56 10.54
C GLY A 103 9.62 -3.69 11.43
N VAL A 104 9.94 -3.52 12.71
CA VAL A 104 9.23 -2.61 13.62
C VAL A 104 9.35 -1.16 13.14
N GLY A 105 10.57 -0.69 12.88
CA GLY A 105 10.82 0.67 12.39
C GLY A 105 10.14 0.96 11.07
N MET A 106 10.23 0.04 10.12
CA MET A 106 9.58 0.13 8.80
C MET A 106 8.05 0.26 8.95
N ARG A 107 7.43 -0.53 9.84
CA ARG A 107 5.98 -0.43 10.07
C ARG A 107 5.57 0.94 10.61
N MET A 108 6.45 1.60 11.37
CA MET A 108 6.19 2.92 11.96
C MET A 108 6.42 4.08 10.97
N CYS A 109 7.13 3.87 9.84
CA CYS A 109 7.51 4.93 8.91
C CYS A 109 6.89 4.82 7.51
N LEU A 110 6.54 3.61 7.03
CA LEU A 110 6.10 3.41 5.66
C LEU A 110 4.63 3.80 5.47
N TYR A 111 4.05 3.49 4.31
CA TYR A 111 2.77 4.02 3.84
C TYR A 111 1.63 4.01 4.84
N ASP A 112 1.40 2.92 5.59
CA ASP A 112 0.23 2.87 6.48
C ASP A 112 0.31 3.91 7.60
N ALA A 113 1.53 4.14 8.14
CA ALA A 113 1.77 5.20 9.11
C ALA A 113 1.63 6.60 8.47
N ALA A 114 2.16 6.76 7.25
CA ALA A 114 2.07 8.01 6.52
C ALA A 114 0.62 8.34 6.09
N PHE A 115 -0.19 7.35 5.71
CA PHE A 115 -1.61 7.55 5.43
C PHE A 115 -2.37 7.98 6.69
N ALA A 116 -2.11 7.33 7.81
CA ALA A 116 -2.69 7.74 9.09
C ALA A 116 -2.26 9.16 9.49
N ALA A 117 -1.00 9.52 9.24
CA ALA A 117 -0.51 10.88 9.47
C ALA A 117 -1.25 11.92 8.62
N LEU A 118 -1.44 11.64 7.32
CA LEU A 118 -2.17 12.55 6.42
C LEU A 118 -3.63 12.73 6.84
N VAL A 119 -4.28 11.66 7.26
CA VAL A 119 -5.67 11.72 7.75
C VAL A 119 -5.76 12.50 9.06
N GLN A 120 -4.76 12.40 9.95
CA GLN A 120 -4.70 13.21 11.18
C GLN A 120 -4.41 14.70 10.92
N VAL A 121 -3.59 15.00 9.91
CA VAL A 121 -3.19 16.40 9.59
C VAL A 121 -4.24 17.11 8.74
N ALA A 122 -4.86 16.41 7.79
CA ALA A 122 -5.81 16.97 6.82
C ALA A 122 -7.00 16.03 6.59
N PRO A 123 -7.88 15.82 7.59
CA PRO A 123 -8.97 14.86 7.51
C PRO A 123 -9.94 15.18 6.35
N SER A 124 -10.17 16.44 6.04
CA SER A 124 -11.06 16.88 4.95
C SER A 124 -10.55 16.54 3.53
N ARG A 125 -9.27 16.26 3.38
CA ARG A 125 -8.59 16.00 2.09
C ARG A 125 -7.74 14.73 2.11
N GLY A 126 -7.99 13.83 3.05
CA GLY A 126 -7.17 12.64 3.29
C GLY A 126 -6.97 11.78 2.04
N ARG A 127 -8.04 11.47 1.29
CA ARG A 127 -7.96 10.69 0.04
C ARG A 127 -7.03 11.33 -0.99
N THR A 128 -7.20 12.63 -1.25
CA THR A 128 -6.36 13.37 -2.20
C THR A 128 -4.91 13.40 -1.75
N ALA A 129 -4.67 13.59 -0.45
CA ALA A 129 -3.33 13.58 0.12
C ALA A 129 -2.65 12.20 -0.02
N ILE A 130 -3.38 11.10 0.17
CA ILE A 130 -2.92 9.73 -0.04
C ILE A 130 -2.52 9.50 -1.50
N SER A 131 -3.35 9.92 -2.49
CA SER A 131 -3.02 9.79 -3.91
C SER A 131 -1.73 10.54 -4.25
N TYR A 132 -1.57 11.79 -3.81
CA TYR A 132 -0.32 12.54 -4.01
C TYR A 132 0.89 11.87 -3.35
N LEU A 133 0.74 11.38 -2.12
CA LEU A 133 1.84 10.73 -1.41
C LEU A 133 2.36 9.50 -2.15
N THR A 134 1.46 8.69 -2.70
CA THR A 134 1.84 7.47 -3.42
C THR A 134 2.61 7.73 -4.70
N LEU A 135 2.42 8.90 -5.34
CA LEU A 135 3.24 9.32 -6.48
C LEU A 135 4.71 9.53 -6.09
N PHE A 136 4.97 10.18 -4.94
CA PHE A 136 6.34 10.32 -4.44
C PHE A 136 7.00 8.97 -4.21
N GLY A 137 6.33 8.06 -3.50
CA GLY A 137 6.90 6.75 -3.20
C GLY A 137 7.11 5.85 -4.42
N ALA A 138 6.48 6.16 -5.57
CA ALA A 138 6.75 5.45 -6.82
C ALA A 138 8.19 5.64 -7.30
N PHE A 139 8.84 6.73 -6.94
CA PHE A 139 10.22 7.01 -7.31
C PHE A 139 11.25 6.40 -6.36
N ALA A 140 10.82 5.84 -5.23
CA ALA A 140 11.75 5.35 -4.20
C ALA A 140 12.75 4.31 -4.74
N SER A 141 12.29 3.30 -5.47
CA SER A 141 13.17 2.28 -6.06
C SER A 141 14.07 2.88 -7.14
N SER A 142 13.53 3.69 -8.04
CA SER A 142 14.30 4.30 -9.14
C SER A 142 15.43 5.20 -8.63
N VAL A 143 15.17 5.99 -7.59
CA VAL A 143 16.19 6.85 -6.99
C VAL A 143 17.20 6.03 -6.21
N PHE A 144 16.74 5.15 -5.31
CA PHE A 144 17.65 4.49 -4.37
C PHE A 144 18.37 3.27 -4.94
N TRP A 145 17.94 2.70 -6.06
CA TRP A 145 18.75 1.73 -6.78
C TRP A 145 19.98 2.39 -7.40
N VAL A 146 19.81 3.57 -7.99
CA VAL A 146 20.94 4.34 -8.55
C VAL A 146 21.86 4.84 -7.44
N VAL A 147 21.30 5.47 -6.41
CA VAL A 147 22.07 5.98 -5.26
C VAL A 147 22.78 4.84 -4.52
N GLY A 148 22.07 3.76 -4.22
CA GLY A 148 22.65 2.60 -3.52
C GLY A 148 23.73 1.92 -4.31
N HIS A 149 23.56 1.76 -5.63
CA HIS A 149 24.59 1.21 -6.50
C HIS A 149 25.84 2.11 -6.52
N ALA A 150 25.68 3.41 -6.73
CA ALA A 150 26.79 4.36 -6.77
C ALA A 150 27.56 4.44 -5.44
N LEU A 151 26.85 4.40 -4.31
CA LEU A 151 27.46 4.37 -2.98
C LEU A 151 28.20 3.05 -2.74
N ASN A 152 27.54 1.91 -3.05
CA ASN A 152 28.19 0.59 -2.88
C ASN A 152 29.46 0.46 -3.71
N GLN A 153 29.52 1.00 -4.90
CA GLN A 153 30.70 1.02 -5.75
C GLN A 153 31.87 1.83 -5.15
N ARG A 154 31.56 2.91 -4.42
CA ARG A 154 32.58 3.82 -3.87
C ARG A 154 33.05 3.43 -2.48
N VAL A 155 32.12 3.00 -1.62
CA VAL A 155 32.41 2.83 -0.19
C VAL A 155 32.03 1.43 0.35
N GLY A 156 31.49 0.55 -0.49
CA GLY A 156 31.03 -0.77 -0.10
C GLY A 156 29.67 -0.77 0.59
N TRP A 157 29.09 -1.97 0.74
CA TRP A 157 27.72 -2.14 1.24
C TRP A 157 27.53 -1.71 2.72
N ARG A 158 28.53 -1.97 3.58
CA ARG A 158 28.48 -1.61 5.00
C ARG A 158 28.38 -0.09 5.18
N GLN A 159 29.26 0.66 4.54
CA GLN A 159 29.24 2.12 4.60
C GLN A 159 28.02 2.70 3.91
N THR A 160 27.51 2.07 2.84
CA THR A 160 26.23 2.45 2.21
C THR A 160 25.08 2.35 3.20
N LEU A 161 25.00 1.30 4.02
CA LEU A 161 23.98 1.18 5.06
C LEU A 161 24.15 2.24 6.17
N VAL A 162 25.39 2.58 6.56
CA VAL A 162 25.65 3.68 7.50
C VAL A 162 25.16 5.02 6.94
N LEU A 163 25.41 5.30 5.65
CA LEU A 163 24.92 6.50 5.00
C LEU A 163 23.39 6.51 4.90
N PHE A 164 22.77 5.37 4.65
CA PHE A 164 21.30 5.23 4.65
C PHE A 164 20.73 5.46 6.07
N ALA A 165 21.40 4.99 7.12
CA ALA A 165 21.03 5.29 8.51
C ALA A 165 21.09 6.80 8.78
N PHE A 166 22.17 7.46 8.35
CA PHE A 166 22.32 8.91 8.47
C PHE A 166 21.24 9.67 7.70
N MET A 167 20.89 9.24 6.48
CA MET A 167 19.80 9.86 5.71
C MET A 167 18.46 9.78 6.46
N ASN A 168 18.15 8.67 7.14
CA ASN A 168 16.94 8.56 7.95
C ASN A 168 16.96 9.55 9.14
N LEU A 169 18.11 9.76 9.80
CA LEU A 169 18.23 10.73 10.88
C LEU A 169 18.23 12.18 10.37
N ALA A 170 18.93 12.46 9.27
CA ALA A 170 19.07 13.83 8.77
C ALA A 170 17.84 14.32 7.97
N VAL A 171 17.12 13.42 7.31
CA VAL A 171 15.98 13.77 6.44
C VAL A 171 14.66 13.32 7.05
N CYS A 172 14.50 12.02 7.35
CA CYS A 172 13.20 11.50 7.77
C CYS A 172 12.81 11.99 9.17
N LEU A 173 13.73 11.97 10.13
CA LEU A 173 13.44 12.38 11.51
C LEU A 173 12.97 13.84 11.60
N PRO A 174 13.70 14.86 11.09
CA PRO A 174 13.25 16.25 11.18
C PRO A 174 11.97 16.50 10.37
N LEU A 175 11.80 15.87 9.19
CA LEU A 175 10.59 16.03 8.41
C LEU A 175 9.37 15.38 9.06
N HIS A 176 9.50 14.25 9.75
CA HIS A 176 8.41 13.69 10.55
C HIS A 176 8.10 14.57 11.76
N TRP A 177 9.11 15.10 12.43
CA TRP A 177 8.89 15.95 13.62
C TRP A 177 8.32 17.32 13.28
N LEU A 178 8.84 18.00 12.29
CA LEU A 178 8.45 19.37 11.91
C LEU A 178 7.28 19.37 10.91
N GLY A 179 7.30 18.49 9.92
CA GLY A 179 6.29 18.45 8.84
C GLY A 179 4.91 18.01 9.30
N LEU A 180 4.82 17.25 10.39
CA LEU A 180 3.56 16.78 10.98
C LEU A 180 3.11 17.60 12.20
N SER A 181 3.75 18.73 12.48
CA SER A 181 3.42 19.58 13.64
C SER A 181 2.11 20.36 13.50
N ARG A 182 1.71 20.71 12.29
CA ARG A 182 0.53 21.51 12.00
C ARG A 182 -0.65 20.60 11.65
N ARG A 183 -1.71 20.66 12.45
CA ARG A 183 -3.01 20.03 12.15
C ARG A 183 -3.93 21.06 11.53
N GLU A 184 -4.75 20.66 10.56
CA GLU A 184 -5.85 21.48 10.07
C GLU A 184 -6.82 21.73 11.24
N ALA A 185 -7.20 23.00 11.51
CA ALA A 185 -8.21 23.26 12.53
C ALA A 185 -9.51 22.52 12.16
N PRO A 186 -10.23 21.94 13.14
CA PRO A 186 -11.56 21.41 12.87
C PRO A 186 -12.36 22.53 12.21
N ARG A 187 -12.85 22.32 10.99
CA ARG A 187 -13.83 23.22 10.39
C ARG A 187 -15.07 23.14 11.29
N GLY A 188 -15.28 24.18 12.09
CA GLY A 188 -16.58 24.42 12.69
C GLY A 188 -17.63 24.32 11.58
N GLU A 189 -18.81 23.82 11.89
CA GLU A 189 -19.94 23.67 10.97
C GLU A 189 -20.04 24.89 10.06
N ALA A 190 -19.43 24.78 8.86
CA ALA A 190 -19.44 25.85 7.90
C ALA A 190 -20.85 25.91 7.33
N THR A 191 -21.57 26.99 7.62
CA THR A 191 -22.77 27.40 6.91
C THR A 191 -22.58 27.18 5.42
N PRO A 192 -23.55 26.61 4.69
CA PRO A 192 -23.42 26.30 3.27
C PRO A 192 -23.32 27.58 2.46
N THR A 193 -22.11 28.05 2.20
CA THR A 193 -21.85 29.06 1.17
C THR A 193 -21.72 28.30 -0.14
N GLY A 194 -22.66 28.52 -1.03
CA GLY A 194 -22.99 28.00 -2.37
C GLY A 194 -21.87 27.60 -3.33
N GLY A 195 -20.96 26.72 -2.94
CA GLY A 195 -20.08 25.99 -3.86
C GLY A 195 -20.60 24.57 -4.08
N PRO A 196 -20.23 23.87 -5.17
CA PRO A 196 -20.63 22.47 -5.35
C PRO A 196 -20.18 21.67 -4.13
N ALA A 197 -21.16 21.09 -3.42
CA ALA A 197 -20.94 20.30 -2.23
C ALA A 197 -19.89 19.22 -2.53
N PRO A 198 -18.85 19.03 -1.68
CA PRO A 198 -18.01 17.86 -1.79
C PRO A 198 -18.97 16.66 -1.74
N SER A 199 -18.76 15.70 -2.64
CA SER A 199 -19.56 14.47 -2.72
C SER A 199 -19.83 13.97 -1.31
N ARG A 200 -21.10 13.89 -0.90
CA ARG A 200 -21.53 13.43 0.44
C ARG A 200 -20.81 12.12 0.69
N GLU A 201 -19.79 12.17 1.54
CA GLU A 201 -19.20 10.96 2.08
C GLU A 201 -20.29 10.32 2.93
N ASP A 202 -20.58 9.07 2.62
CA ASP A 202 -21.58 8.31 3.36
C ASP A 202 -21.13 8.18 4.83
N PRO A 203 -22.05 8.10 5.79
CA PRO A 203 -21.67 7.94 7.17
C PRO A 203 -20.84 6.65 7.36
N PRO A 204 -19.80 6.70 8.21
CA PRO A 204 -18.94 5.54 8.44
C PRO A 204 -19.72 4.31 8.87
N LEU A 205 -19.26 3.13 8.48
CA LEU A 205 -19.85 1.87 8.92
C LEU A 205 -19.60 1.68 10.42
N GLU A 206 -20.63 1.22 11.15
CA GLU A 206 -20.57 1.01 12.59
C GLU A 206 -20.94 -0.42 13.00
N GLY A 207 -20.61 -0.79 14.24
CA GLY A 207 -20.99 -2.04 14.87
C GLY A 207 -20.49 -3.29 14.15
N ARG A 208 -21.32 -4.34 14.09
CA ARG A 208 -20.96 -5.62 13.46
C ARG A 208 -20.65 -5.51 11.97
N THR A 209 -21.25 -4.56 11.27
CA THR A 209 -21.00 -4.36 9.83
C THR A 209 -19.63 -3.77 9.59
N ARG A 210 -19.18 -2.84 10.43
CA ARG A 210 -17.80 -2.33 10.38
C ARG A 210 -16.80 -3.47 10.52
N SER A 211 -16.96 -4.34 11.52
CA SER A 211 -16.04 -5.47 11.73
C SER A 211 -16.02 -6.44 10.55
N ARG A 212 -17.20 -6.78 10.00
CA ARG A 212 -17.29 -7.66 8.81
C ARG A 212 -16.64 -7.04 7.58
N ALA A 213 -16.85 -5.75 7.35
CA ALA A 213 -16.23 -5.04 6.24
C ALA A 213 -14.70 -4.94 6.38
N ILE A 214 -14.16 -4.77 7.60
CA ILE A 214 -12.71 -4.81 7.84
C ILE A 214 -12.14 -6.19 7.49
N VAL A 215 -12.78 -7.26 7.94
CA VAL A 215 -12.34 -8.65 7.65
C VAL A 215 -12.40 -8.92 6.14
N LEU A 216 -13.48 -8.53 5.48
CA LEU A 216 -13.65 -8.77 4.04
C LEU A 216 -12.64 -7.95 3.22
N PHE A 217 -12.40 -6.69 3.59
CA PHE A 217 -11.38 -5.87 2.93
C PHE A 217 -9.97 -6.38 3.19
N ALA A 218 -9.68 -6.86 4.42
CA ALA A 218 -8.41 -7.51 4.72
C ALA A 218 -8.21 -8.78 3.89
N LEU A 219 -9.26 -9.57 3.65
CA LEU A 219 -9.22 -10.73 2.76
C LEU A 219 -8.91 -10.31 1.32
N VAL A 220 -9.63 -9.31 0.77
CA VAL A 220 -9.38 -8.76 -0.57
C VAL A 220 -7.92 -8.34 -0.70
N MET A 221 -7.42 -7.57 0.27
CA MET A 221 -6.04 -7.07 0.25
C MET A 221 -5.01 -8.19 0.46
N SER A 222 -5.32 -9.24 1.21
CA SER A 222 -4.41 -10.39 1.41
C SER A 222 -4.30 -11.25 0.16
N LEU A 223 -5.42 -11.52 -0.51
CA LEU A 223 -5.42 -12.24 -1.80
C LEU A 223 -4.70 -11.45 -2.88
N ASN A 224 -4.92 -10.13 -2.94
CA ASN A 224 -4.13 -9.25 -3.79
C ASN A 224 -2.66 -9.23 -3.38
N GLY A 225 -2.37 -9.25 -2.08
CA GLY A 225 -1.02 -9.35 -1.52
C GLY A 225 -0.28 -10.62 -1.94
N PHE A 226 -1.00 -11.75 -2.06
CA PHE A 226 -0.45 -12.99 -2.62
C PHE A 226 0.01 -12.78 -4.07
N VAL A 227 -0.85 -12.25 -4.93
CA VAL A 227 -0.52 -11.98 -6.33
C VAL A 227 0.64 -10.98 -6.44
N PHE A 228 0.59 -9.90 -5.64
CA PHE A 228 1.65 -8.87 -5.63
C PHE A 228 3.00 -9.42 -5.17
N GLY A 229 3.02 -10.21 -4.09
CA GLY A 229 4.24 -10.80 -3.54
C GLY A 229 4.93 -11.73 -4.52
N VAL A 230 4.14 -12.62 -5.14
CA VAL A 230 4.64 -13.52 -6.19
C VAL A 230 5.23 -12.72 -7.35
N VAL A 231 4.46 -11.81 -7.94
CA VAL A 231 4.89 -11.05 -9.12
C VAL A 231 6.04 -10.10 -8.82
N SER A 232 6.18 -9.64 -7.59
CA SER A 232 7.32 -8.78 -7.22
C SER A 232 8.66 -9.51 -7.28
N VAL A 233 8.67 -10.83 -7.11
CA VAL A 233 9.88 -11.66 -7.07
C VAL A 233 9.98 -12.59 -8.28
N GLN A 234 8.86 -13.16 -8.72
CA GLN A 234 8.80 -14.25 -9.69
C GLN A 234 8.34 -13.78 -11.09
N LEU A 235 8.28 -12.46 -11.38
CA LEU A 235 7.74 -11.99 -12.66
C LEU A 235 8.57 -12.48 -13.83
N VAL A 236 9.90 -12.34 -13.80
CA VAL A 236 10.76 -12.79 -14.91
C VAL A 236 10.65 -14.30 -15.11
N PRO A 237 10.83 -15.18 -14.09
CA PRO A 237 10.58 -16.61 -14.23
C PRO A 237 9.19 -16.96 -14.76
N LEU A 238 8.15 -16.21 -14.34
CA LEU A 238 6.78 -16.42 -14.80
C LEU A 238 6.62 -16.14 -16.31
N LEU A 239 7.30 -15.09 -16.79
CA LEU A 239 7.31 -14.71 -18.21
C LEU A 239 8.14 -15.69 -19.06
N GLU A 240 9.27 -16.17 -18.54
CA GLU A 240 10.07 -17.22 -19.17
C GLU A 240 9.30 -18.53 -19.28
N ALA A 241 8.61 -18.93 -18.21
CA ALA A 241 7.72 -20.10 -18.20
C ALA A 241 6.50 -19.95 -19.13
N ALA A 242 6.16 -18.72 -19.51
CA ALA A 242 5.18 -18.44 -20.55
C ALA A 242 5.74 -18.52 -21.98
N GLY A 243 7.07 -18.72 -22.15
CA GLY A 243 7.73 -18.92 -23.44
C GLY A 243 8.54 -17.72 -23.94
N LEU A 244 8.79 -16.69 -23.13
CA LEU A 244 9.65 -15.58 -23.51
C LEU A 244 11.13 -15.93 -23.28
N ALA A 245 12.00 -15.48 -24.19
CA ALA A 245 13.43 -15.46 -23.95
C ALA A 245 13.75 -14.50 -22.77
N THR A 246 14.78 -14.81 -21.97
CA THR A 246 15.17 -14.06 -20.77
C THR A 246 15.29 -12.55 -21.01
N ALA A 247 15.94 -12.13 -22.11
CA ALA A 247 16.10 -10.72 -22.43
C ALA A 247 14.75 -10.01 -22.65
N ALA A 248 13.81 -10.65 -23.35
CA ALA A 248 12.46 -10.13 -23.56
C ALA A 248 11.65 -10.11 -22.24
N ALA A 249 11.77 -11.16 -21.42
CA ALA A 249 11.10 -11.24 -20.11
C ALA A 249 11.57 -10.11 -19.18
N VAL A 250 12.86 -9.83 -19.11
CA VAL A 250 13.43 -8.72 -18.32
C VAL A 250 12.93 -7.37 -18.82
N TRP A 251 12.95 -7.17 -20.16
CA TRP A 251 12.44 -5.93 -20.75
C TRP A 251 10.95 -5.71 -20.43
N VAL A 252 10.10 -6.72 -20.63
CA VAL A 252 8.67 -6.64 -20.31
C VAL A 252 8.45 -6.41 -18.81
N ALA A 253 9.20 -7.10 -17.95
CA ALA A 253 9.09 -6.93 -16.49
C ALA A 253 9.41 -5.48 -16.05
N SER A 254 10.32 -4.79 -16.75
CA SER A 254 10.66 -3.39 -16.45
C SER A 254 9.49 -2.43 -16.69
N LEU A 255 8.59 -2.74 -17.61
CA LEU A 255 7.39 -1.95 -17.90
C LEU A 255 6.40 -1.91 -16.72
N LYS A 256 6.46 -2.89 -15.82
CA LYS A 256 5.59 -2.93 -14.62
C LYS A 256 5.68 -1.65 -13.79
N GLY A 257 6.89 -1.13 -13.56
CA GLY A 257 7.10 0.10 -12.78
C GLY A 257 6.47 1.33 -13.46
N VAL A 258 6.66 1.45 -14.76
CA VAL A 258 6.05 2.53 -15.58
C VAL A 258 4.52 2.44 -15.52
N ALA A 259 3.98 1.23 -15.66
CA ALA A 259 2.54 1.00 -15.58
C ALA A 259 1.97 1.30 -14.19
N GLN A 260 2.68 0.96 -13.11
CA GLN A 260 2.29 1.31 -11.74
C GLN A 260 2.21 2.83 -11.54
N PHE A 261 3.19 3.57 -12.04
CA PHE A 261 3.16 5.02 -12.00
C PHE A 261 2.01 5.58 -12.83
N GLY A 262 1.84 5.09 -14.07
CA GLY A 262 0.73 5.48 -14.96
C GLY A 262 -0.64 5.25 -14.32
N GLY A 263 -0.85 4.10 -13.69
CA GLY A 263 -2.09 3.79 -12.96
C GLY A 263 -2.40 4.79 -11.84
N ARG A 264 -1.38 5.21 -11.08
CA ARG A 264 -1.55 6.24 -10.03
C ARG A 264 -1.88 7.61 -10.60
N VAL A 265 -1.26 7.98 -11.72
CA VAL A 265 -1.57 9.23 -12.43
C VAL A 265 -3.02 9.22 -12.95
N VAL A 266 -3.45 8.13 -13.57
CA VAL A 266 -4.83 7.96 -14.05
C VAL A 266 -5.82 8.05 -12.89
N GLU A 267 -5.56 7.38 -11.75
CA GLU A 267 -6.42 7.52 -10.56
C GLU A 267 -6.46 8.96 -10.06
N MET A 268 -5.34 9.64 -10.00
CA MET A 268 -5.27 11.02 -9.53
C MET A 268 -6.08 11.97 -10.43
N LEU A 269 -6.07 11.78 -11.76
CA LEU A 269 -6.77 12.63 -12.72
C LEU A 269 -8.26 12.32 -12.82
N PHE A 270 -8.62 11.06 -12.85
CA PHE A 270 -9.97 10.59 -13.14
C PHE A 270 -10.69 9.94 -11.95
N GLY A 271 -9.94 9.23 -11.09
CA GLY A 271 -10.47 8.49 -9.95
C GLY A 271 -11.08 9.38 -8.87
N ARG A 272 -10.68 10.65 -8.79
CA ARG A 272 -11.25 11.64 -7.84
C ARG A 272 -12.73 11.90 -8.05
N LYS A 273 -13.26 11.67 -9.26
CA LYS A 273 -14.68 11.80 -9.58
C LYS A 273 -15.50 10.55 -9.18
N LEU A 274 -14.83 9.45 -8.92
CA LEU A 274 -15.43 8.17 -8.56
C LEU A 274 -15.37 7.94 -7.04
N ARG A 275 -16.29 7.14 -6.51
CA ARG A 275 -16.22 6.67 -5.12
C ARG A 275 -15.00 5.78 -4.93
N ALA A 276 -14.37 5.82 -3.75
CA ALA A 276 -13.17 5.00 -3.46
C ALA A 276 -13.42 3.50 -3.68
N ILE A 277 -14.62 3.02 -3.34
CA ILE A 277 -15.02 1.62 -3.55
C ILE A 277 -15.13 1.27 -5.04
N THR A 278 -15.62 2.17 -5.89
CA THR A 278 -15.68 1.97 -7.34
C THR A 278 -14.29 1.88 -7.95
N VAL A 279 -13.38 2.74 -7.52
CA VAL A 279 -11.96 2.68 -7.92
C VAL A 279 -11.34 1.34 -7.50
N ALA A 280 -11.63 0.87 -6.29
CA ALA A 280 -11.16 -0.42 -5.81
C ALA A 280 -11.70 -1.60 -6.64
N ARG A 281 -13.01 -1.59 -6.98
CA ARG A 281 -13.64 -2.60 -7.85
C ARG A 281 -12.95 -2.69 -9.20
N ILE A 282 -12.70 -1.54 -9.83
CA ILE A 282 -12.02 -1.49 -11.13
C ILE A 282 -10.59 -2.01 -10.98
N ALA A 283 -9.85 -1.52 -9.99
CA ALA A 283 -8.46 -1.89 -9.80
C ALA A 283 -8.27 -3.39 -9.52
N VAL A 284 -9.09 -3.97 -8.62
CA VAL A 284 -9.04 -5.41 -8.33
C VAL A 284 -9.62 -6.22 -9.49
N GLY A 285 -10.67 -5.72 -10.15
CA GLY A 285 -11.33 -6.39 -11.28
C GLY A 285 -10.48 -6.52 -12.54
N VAL A 286 -9.46 -5.69 -12.70
CA VAL A 286 -8.51 -5.79 -13.84
C VAL A 286 -7.53 -6.96 -13.66
N LEU A 287 -7.30 -7.45 -12.43
CA LEU A 287 -6.31 -8.52 -12.19
C LEU A 287 -6.68 -9.87 -12.83
N PRO A 288 -7.89 -10.44 -12.65
CA PRO A 288 -8.22 -11.71 -13.27
C PRO A 288 -8.09 -11.70 -14.80
N PRO A 289 -8.66 -10.74 -15.56
CA PRO A 289 -8.49 -10.70 -17.00
C PRO A 289 -7.03 -10.48 -17.42
N SER A 290 -6.23 -9.70 -16.67
CA SER A 290 -4.81 -9.56 -16.97
C SER A 290 -4.07 -10.89 -16.86
N LEU A 291 -4.34 -11.69 -15.83
CA LEU A 291 -3.73 -13.01 -15.64
C LEU A 291 -4.20 -14.03 -16.68
N LEU A 292 -5.44 -13.93 -17.17
CA LEU A 292 -5.93 -14.77 -18.27
C LEU A 292 -5.10 -14.59 -19.55
N LEU A 293 -4.56 -13.38 -19.81
CA LEU A 293 -3.69 -13.15 -20.97
C LEU A 293 -2.43 -14.03 -20.96
N LEU A 294 -1.96 -14.47 -19.79
CA LEU A 294 -0.83 -15.41 -19.68
C LEU A 294 -1.23 -16.88 -19.91
N MET A 295 -2.54 -17.17 -20.02
CA MET A 295 -3.04 -18.53 -20.16
C MET A 295 -3.51 -18.83 -21.57
N VAL A 296 -3.68 -17.82 -22.42
CA VAL A 296 -4.21 -17.92 -23.79
C VAL A 296 -3.06 -18.25 -24.76
N GLY A 297 -2.76 -19.55 -24.94
CA GLY A 297 -1.86 -20.04 -25.99
C GLY A 297 -0.36 -19.76 -25.79
N PRO A 298 0.49 -20.00 -26.80
CA PRO A 298 1.90 -19.64 -26.75
C PRO A 298 2.03 -18.11 -26.63
N ALA A 299 2.90 -17.65 -25.72
CA ALA A 299 3.01 -16.25 -25.35
C ALA A 299 3.35 -15.37 -26.54
N SER A 300 2.37 -14.67 -27.10
CA SER A 300 2.67 -13.54 -27.96
C SER A 300 3.22 -12.39 -27.11
N LEU A 301 4.27 -11.73 -27.61
CA LEU A 301 4.88 -10.58 -26.91
C LEU A 301 3.81 -9.53 -26.55
N SER A 302 2.84 -9.29 -27.42
CA SER A 302 1.75 -8.33 -27.22
C SER A 302 0.87 -8.68 -26.02
N LEU A 303 0.48 -9.95 -25.84
CA LEU A 303 -0.34 -10.40 -24.71
C LEU A 303 0.41 -10.26 -23.38
N VAL A 304 1.70 -10.59 -23.37
CA VAL A 304 2.52 -10.50 -22.16
C VAL A 304 2.80 -9.04 -21.77
N VAL A 305 3.01 -8.16 -22.76
CA VAL A 305 3.09 -6.71 -22.53
C VAL A 305 1.77 -6.19 -21.98
N ALA A 306 0.64 -6.55 -22.60
CA ALA A 306 -0.69 -6.15 -22.10
C ALA A 306 -0.94 -6.63 -20.67
N PHE A 307 -0.60 -7.89 -20.35
CA PHE A 307 -0.64 -8.41 -18.98
C PHE A 307 0.17 -7.53 -18.02
N THR A 308 1.43 -7.24 -18.35
CA THR A 308 2.34 -6.50 -17.48
C THR A 308 1.86 -5.06 -17.25
N LEU A 309 1.34 -4.41 -18.29
CA LEU A 309 0.80 -3.05 -18.20
C LEU A 309 -0.48 -3.00 -17.38
N LEU A 310 -1.44 -3.88 -17.64
CA LEU A 310 -2.72 -3.93 -16.90
C LEU A 310 -2.48 -4.26 -15.42
N MET A 311 -1.66 -5.27 -15.16
CA MET A 311 -1.31 -5.68 -13.82
C MET A 311 -0.54 -4.59 -13.09
N GLY A 312 0.46 -3.97 -13.73
CA GLY A 312 1.20 -2.86 -13.15
C GLY A 312 0.30 -1.69 -12.80
N ALA A 313 -0.56 -1.25 -13.72
CA ALA A 313 -1.51 -0.15 -13.49
C ALA A 313 -2.46 -0.46 -12.33
N SER A 314 -3.04 -1.67 -12.30
CA SER A 314 -3.88 -2.15 -11.20
C SER A 314 -3.15 -2.05 -9.86
N GLN A 315 -1.95 -2.59 -9.75
CA GLN A 315 -1.15 -2.56 -8.52
C GLN A 315 -0.80 -1.13 -8.07
N GLY A 316 -0.57 -0.22 -9.04
CA GLY A 316 -0.39 1.21 -8.76
C GLY A 316 -1.62 1.81 -8.06
N VAL A 317 -2.81 1.57 -8.59
CA VAL A 317 -4.08 2.05 -8.01
C VAL A 317 -4.39 1.38 -6.68
N ILE A 318 -4.15 0.07 -6.54
CA ILE A 318 -4.38 -0.68 -5.29
C ILE A 318 -3.56 -0.10 -4.12
N THR A 319 -2.39 0.46 -4.38
CA THR A 319 -1.62 1.16 -3.34
C THR A 319 -2.39 2.35 -2.75
N ILE A 320 -3.14 3.08 -3.58
CA ILE A 320 -4.01 4.19 -3.16
C ILE A 320 -5.25 3.65 -2.45
N VAL A 321 -5.89 2.63 -3.03
CA VAL A 321 -7.09 1.95 -2.51
C VAL A 321 -6.87 1.46 -1.08
N ARG A 322 -5.68 0.93 -0.77
CA ARG A 322 -5.29 0.46 0.57
C ARG A 322 -5.50 1.52 1.66
N GLY A 323 -5.30 2.80 1.34
CA GLY A 323 -5.57 3.90 2.27
C GLY A 323 -6.94 4.54 2.06
N ALA A 324 -7.34 4.78 0.81
CA ALA A 324 -8.56 5.53 0.49
C ALA A 324 -9.86 4.80 0.85
N VAL A 325 -9.94 3.48 0.64
CA VAL A 325 -11.16 2.71 0.95
C VAL A 325 -11.41 2.60 2.45
N PRO A 326 -10.43 2.26 3.30
CA PRO A 326 -10.65 2.31 4.75
C PRO A 326 -11.08 3.68 5.26
N LEU A 327 -10.54 4.77 4.70
CA LEU A 327 -10.96 6.13 5.07
C LEU A 327 -12.43 6.38 4.70
N ALA A 328 -12.86 5.96 3.51
CA ALA A 328 -14.22 6.14 3.04
C ALA A 328 -15.25 5.27 3.79
N LEU A 329 -14.88 4.03 4.15
CA LEU A 329 -15.79 3.08 4.80
C LEU A 329 -15.86 3.24 6.32
N PHE A 330 -14.74 3.57 6.96
CA PHE A 330 -14.61 3.54 8.42
C PHE A 330 -14.37 4.92 9.05
N GLY A 331 -14.21 5.95 8.21
CA GLY A 331 -13.93 7.31 8.64
C GLY A 331 -12.50 7.51 9.18
N SER A 332 -12.25 8.69 9.73
CA SER A 332 -10.95 9.08 10.28
C SER A 332 -10.72 8.62 11.72
N LYS A 333 -11.81 8.24 12.44
CA LYS A 333 -11.71 7.75 13.82
C LYS A 333 -11.09 6.35 13.84
N ASP A 334 -10.08 6.15 14.69
CA ASP A 334 -9.33 4.89 14.83
C ASP A 334 -8.76 4.36 13.49
N TYR A 335 -8.47 5.27 12.56
CA TYR A 335 -8.03 4.93 11.21
C TYR A 335 -6.69 4.17 11.21
N GLY A 336 -5.75 4.52 12.08
CA GLY A 336 -4.49 3.81 12.24
C GLY A 336 -4.69 2.37 12.71
N ALA A 337 -5.59 2.14 13.67
CA ALA A 337 -5.93 0.80 14.15
C ALA A 337 -6.57 -0.07 13.04
N VAL A 338 -7.46 0.53 12.23
CA VAL A 338 -8.08 -0.15 11.07
C VAL A 338 -7.02 -0.54 10.04
N LEU A 339 -6.14 0.40 9.63
CA LEU A 339 -5.04 0.09 8.73
C LEU A 339 -4.12 -1.00 9.30
N GLY A 340 -3.85 -0.94 10.60
CA GLY A 340 -3.05 -1.96 11.28
C GLY A 340 -3.69 -3.35 11.23
N ALA A 341 -4.98 -3.45 11.50
CA ALA A 341 -5.72 -4.71 11.45
C ALA A 341 -5.75 -5.31 10.03
N ILE A 342 -5.95 -4.47 9.00
CA ILE A 342 -5.93 -4.88 7.60
C ILE A 342 -4.51 -5.30 7.18
N ALA A 343 -3.49 -4.55 7.58
CA ALA A 343 -2.10 -4.80 7.17
C ALA A 343 -1.52 -6.09 7.75
N THR A 344 -1.97 -6.54 8.92
CA THR A 344 -1.47 -7.76 9.57
C THR A 344 -1.54 -8.98 8.65
N PRO A 345 -2.71 -9.45 8.19
CA PRO A 345 -2.78 -10.61 7.29
C PRO A 345 -2.14 -10.33 5.92
N VAL A 346 -2.26 -9.11 5.40
CA VAL A 346 -1.69 -8.72 4.10
C VAL A 346 -0.17 -8.91 4.07
N LEU A 347 0.54 -8.43 5.10
CA LEU A 347 2.00 -8.52 5.17
C LEU A 347 2.48 -9.96 5.39
N ILE A 348 1.76 -10.74 6.19
CA ILE A 348 2.08 -12.17 6.42
C ILE A 348 1.92 -12.94 5.10
N VAL A 349 0.79 -12.76 4.40
CA VAL A 349 0.55 -13.41 3.11
C VAL A 349 1.58 -12.96 2.07
N ASN A 350 1.88 -11.66 2.01
CA ASN A 350 2.87 -11.14 1.08
C ASN A 350 4.27 -11.73 1.33
N ALA A 351 4.68 -11.85 2.59
CA ALA A 351 5.97 -12.46 2.97
C ALA A 351 6.06 -13.94 2.58
N ALA A 352 4.97 -14.70 2.75
CA ALA A 352 4.93 -16.12 2.46
C ALA A 352 4.73 -16.44 0.96
N SER A 353 4.14 -15.51 0.19
CA SER A 353 3.65 -15.78 -1.16
C SER A 353 4.71 -16.22 -2.16
N PRO A 354 5.96 -15.68 -2.20
CA PRO A 354 6.95 -16.16 -3.16
C PRO A 354 7.40 -17.60 -2.90
N SER A 355 7.55 -17.96 -1.63
CA SER A 355 7.94 -19.32 -1.23
C SER A 355 6.81 -20.33 -1.47
N LEU A 356 5.58 -19.94 -1.13
CA LEU A 356 4.40 -20.78 -1.40
C LEU A 356 4.21 -20.99 -2.91
N PHE A 357 4.38 -19.96 -3.71
CA PHE A 357 4.27 -20.07 -5.15
C PHE A 357 5.39 -20.92 -5.75
N ALA A 358 6.64 -20.78 -5.30
CA ALA A 358 7.75 -21.63 -5.72
C ALA A 358 7.44 -23.10 -5.40
N TRP A 359 6.98 -23.43 -4.19
CA TRP A 359 6.57 -24.77 -3.82
C TRP A 359 5.45 -25.34 -4.71
N ILE A 360 4.44 -24.51 -5.06
CA ILE A 360 3.37 -24.91 -5.99
C ILE A 360 3.96 -25.22 -7.38
N THR A 361 4.83 -24.37 -7.90
CA THR A 361 5.41 -24.56 -9.24
C THR A 361 6.36 -25.74 -9.30
N ASP A 362 7.14 -25.97 -8.25
CA ASP A 362 8.07 -27.10 -8.17
C ASP A 362 7.32 -28.44 -8.07
N ARG A 363 6.18 -28.47 -7.37
CA ARG A 363 5.41 -29.70 -7.13
C ARG A 363 4.44 -30.03 -8.26
N TRP A 364 3.80 -29.00 -8.86
CA TRP A 364 2.69 -29.19 -9.82
C TRP A 364 2.89 -28.42 -11.14
N GLY A 365 4.05 -27.80 -11.33
CA GLY A 365 4.40 -27.09 -12.55
C GLY A 365 3.82 -25.69 -12.66
N TRP A 366 4.36 -24.92 -13.61
CA TRP A 366 4.03 -23.52 -13.85
C TRP A 366 2.56 -23.27 -14.25
N GLY A 367 1.91 -24.26 -14.89
CA GLY A 367 0.47 -24.20 -15.20
C GLY A 367 -0.36 -24.01 -13.93
N THR A 368 -0.13 -24.88 -12.93
CA THR A 368 -0.82 -24.82 -11.63
C THR A 368 -0.45 -23.52 -10.88
N GLY A 369 0.79 -23.08 -10.96
CA GLY A 369 1.21 -21.79 -10.42
C GLY A 369 0.40 -20.63 -11.00
N ARG A 370 0.28 -20.54 -12.32
CA ARG A 370 -0.54 -19.49 -12.99
C ARG A 370 -2.02 -19.58 -12.59
N MET A 371 -2.57 -20.79 -12.49
CA MET A 371 -3.94 -21.01 -12.01
C MET A 371 -4.12 -20.54 -10.56
N SER A 372 -3.16 -20.73 -9.68
CA SER A 372 -3.22 -20.26 -8.29
C SER A 372 -3.26 -18.73 -8.20
N LEU A 373 -2.51 -18.03 -9.06
CA LEU A 373 -2.57 -16.56 -9.16
C LEU A 373 -3.93 -16.08 -9.67
N LEU A 374 -4.45 -16.74 -10.72
CA LEU A 374 -5.76 -16.42 -11.28
C LEU A 374 -6.88 -16.67 -10.24
N ALA A 375 -6.84 -17.78 -9.54
CA ALA A 375 -7.80 -18.09 -8.48
C ALA A 375 -7.74 -17.05 -7.35
N GLY A 376 -6.54 -16.68 -6.90
CA GLY A 376 -6.36 -15.62 -5.89
C GLY A 376 -6.92 -14.27 -6.34
N ALA A 377 -6.65 -13.87 -7.58
CA ALA A 377 -7.18 -12.64 -8.14
C ALA A 377 -8.72 -12.66 -8.34
N ALA A 378 -9.27 -13.79 -8.81
CA ALA A 378 -10.72 -13.95 -8.99
C ALA A 378 -11.46 -13.94 -7.64
N LEU A 379 -10.93 -14.61 -6.61
CA LEU A 379 -11.47 -14.56 -5.25
C LEU A 379 -11.38 -13.16 -4.64
N ALA A 380 -10.28 -12.44 -4.87
CA ALA A 380 -10.16 -11.05 -4.44
C ALA A 380 -11.22 -10.16 -5.10
N TRP A 381 -11.43 -10.32 -6.40
CA TRP A 381 -12.47 -9.59 -7.13
C TRP A 381 -13.87 -9.94 -6.63
N LEU A 382 -14.20 -11.22 -6.48
CA LEU A 382 -15.50 -11.67 -5.96
C LEU A 382 -15.77 -11.10 -4.56
N ALA A 383 -14.79 -11.16 -3.66
CA ALA A 383 -14.90 -10.60 -2.32
C ALA A 383 -15.10 -9.07 -2.37
N MET A 384 -14.45 -8.38 -3.33
CA MET A 384 -14.62 -6.93 -3.54
C MET A 384 -16.02 -6.60 -4.06
N GLU A 385 -16.59 -7.40 -4.96
CA GLU A 385 -17.96 -7.23 -5.46
C GLU A 385 -18.99 -7.44 -4.33
N ILE A 386 -18.83 -8.48 -3.51
CA ILE A 386 -19.69 -8.72 -2.35
C ILE A 386 -19.67 -7.51 -1.40
N MET A 387 -18.48 -6.97 -1.12
CA MET A 387 -18.33 -5.79 -0.26
C MET A 387 -18.98 -4.56 -0.87
N SER A 388 -18.86 -4.37 -2.17
CA SER A 388 -19.48 -3.25 -2.90
C SER A 388 -21.00 -3.32 -2.86
N HIS A 389 -21.59 -4.50 -3.10
CA HIS A 389 -23.04 -4.70 -3.00
C HIS A 389 -23.59 -4.41 -1.61
N TRP A 390 -22.90 -4.82 -0.55
CA TRP A 390 -23.29 -4.50 0.82
C TRP A 390 -23.28 -2.99 1.09
N TYR A 391 -22.29 -2.30 0.55
CA TYR A 391 -22.16 -0.86 0.70
C TYR A 391 -23.26 -0.11 -0.06
N GLU A 392 -23.53 -0.49 -1.31
CA GLU A 392 -24.54 0.13 -2.16
C GLU A 392 -25.98 -0.13 -1.65
N ALA A 393 -26.27 -1.34 -1.14
CA ALA A 393 -27.58 -1.66 -0.59
C ALA A 393 -27.93 -0.76 0.60
N ARG A 394 -26.99 -0.57 1.52
CA ARG A 394 -27.17 0.32 2.67
C ARG A 394 -27.32 1.79 2.29
N HIS A 395 -26.62 2.22 1.27
CA HIS A 395 -26.72 3.59 0.77
C HIS A 395 -28.12 3.87 0.26
N ARG A 396 -28.75 2.92 -0.43
CA ARG A 396 -30.14 3.03 -0.88
C ARG A 396 -31.12 3.08 0.27
N GLU A 397 -30.93 2.25 1.31
CA GLU A 397 -31.76 2.25 2.51
C GLU A 397 -31.63 3.57 3.28
N GLY A 398 -30.43 4.12 3.45
CA GLY A 398 -30.18 5.39 4.13
C GLY A 398 -30.78 6.61 3.39
N VAL A 399 -30.80 6.59 2.07
CA VAL A 399 -31.42 7.64 1.26
C VAL A 399 -32.95 7.57 1.33
N SER A 400 -33.54 6.37 1.36
CA SER A 400 -34.99 6.18 1.48
C SER A 400 -35.53 6.50 2.88
N ALA A 401 -34.68 6.39 3.92
CA ALA A 401 -35.05 6.71 5.31
C ALA A 401 -34.89 8.20 5.69
N SER A 402 -34.35 9.03 4.79
CA SER A 402 -34.22 10.47 5.05
C SER A 402 -35.59 11.15 4.93
N PRO A 403 -36.10 11.89 5.95
CA PRO A 403 -37.46 12.42 6.00
C PRO A 403 -37.70 13.65 5.10
N ALA A 404 -37.06 13.75 3.94
CA ALA A 404 -37.28 14.82 2.98
C ALA A 404 -38.59 14.68 2.16
N HIS A 405 -39.40 13.65 2.40
CA HIS A 405 -40.72 13.45 1.81
C HIS A 405 -41.87 13.43 2.82
N ALA A 406 -41.65 13.94 4.02
CA ALA A 406 -42.78 14.27 4.90
C ALA A 406 -43.47 15.53 4.34
N THR A 407 -44.36 15.28 3.39
CA THR A 407 -45.57 16.02 3.00
C THR A 407 -45.70 17.44 3.55
N ALA A 408 -45.61 18.40 2.67
CA ALA A 408 -46.27 19.68 2.83
C ALA A 408 -47.76 19.44 3.07
N THR A 409 -48.16 19.47 4.33
CA THR A 409 -49.59 19.59 4.68
C THR A 409 -50.07 20.94 4.18
N PRO A 410 -51.16 21.04 3.39
CA PRO A 410 -51.67 22.32 2.93
C PRO A 410 -52.20 23.09 4.19
N ARG A 411 -51.62 24.25 4.44
CA ARG A 411 -52.16 25.21 5.42
C ARG A 411 -53.61 25.53 5.04
N ARG A 412 -54.58 25.06 5.85
CA ARG A 412 -55.94 25.54 5.84
C ARG A 412 -55.90 27.06 6.02
N ARG A 413 -56.38 27.80 5.04
CA ARG A 413 -56.77 29.19 5.16
C ARG A 413 -57.99 29.22 6.10
N ASP A 414 -57.80 29.61 7.32
CA ASP A 414 -58.95 30.01 8.19
C ASP A 414 -59.48 31.35 7.65
N ALA A 415 -60.70 31.29 7.12
CA ALA A 415 -61.54 32.43 6.83
C ALA A 415 -61.98 33.05 8.14
N ARG A 416 -61.73 34.35 8.34
CA ARG A 416 -62.38 35.16 9.39
C ARG A 416 -63.81 35.46 8.94
N PRO A 417 -64.82 35.29 9.81
CA PRO A 417 -66.09 35.98 9.65
C PRO A 417 -66.01 37.36 10.32
N ARG A 418 -66.89 38.23 9.89
CA ARG A 418 -67.12 39.65 10.20
C ARG A 418 -67.19 40.02 11.69
#